data_9334d1158389b5fa5944160138d1495b
#
_entry.id   9334d1158389b5fa5944160138d1495b
#
_cell.length_a   1.000
_cell.length_b   1.000
_cell.length_c   1.000
_cell.angle_alpha   90.00
_cell.angle_beta   90.00
_cell.angle_gamma   90.00
#
_symmetry.space_group_name_H-M   'P 1'
#
loop_
_entity.id
_entity.type
_entity.pdbx_description
1 polymer ?
#
loop_
_entity_poly.entity_id
_entity_poly.type
_entity_poly.pdbx_seq_one_letter_code
_entity_poly.pdbx_strand_id
1 'polypeptide(L)'
;MNRLATVKRETRETNIDLELNIDGSGKCEVNTGISMFDHLLAQVARHGVFDIKLSATGDDQHHLVEDVAICLGKALGEALGEKQGIVRMANAVVPMDDALAMVAVDIGGRGYTVLELPFSENDMA
;
A
#
# COMPACT_ATOMS: atom_id res chain seq x y z
N MET A 1 11.88 -2.57 -18.11
CA MET A 1 10.50 -3.08 -18.11
C MET A 1 9.69 -2.31 -17.08
N ASN A 2 8.50 -1.89 -17.42
CA ASN A 2 7.61 -1.16 -16.51
C ASN A 2 6.35 -2.00 -16.26
N ARG A 3 6.24 -2.50 -15.04
CA ARG A 3 5.02 -3.19 -14.60
C ARG A 3 4.11 -2.17 -13.93
N LEU A 4 3.16 -1.71 -14.72
CA LEU A 4 2.24 -0.63 -14.37
C LEU A 4 0.84 -1.16 -14.13
N ALA A 5 0.14 -0.54 -13.19
CA ALA A 5 -1.29 -0.76 -13.02
C ALA A 5 -1.97 0.56 -12.71
N THR A 6 -3.17 0.74 -13.24
CA THR A 6 -4.03 1.87 -12.95
C THR A 6 -5.35 1.34 -12.43
N VAL A 7 -5.76 1.81 -11.26
CA VAL A 7 -7.01 1.40 -10.62
C VAL A 7 -7.84 2.63 -10.30
N LYS A 8 -9.09 2.60 -10.73
CA LYS A 8 -10.09 3.60 -10.37
C LYS A 8 -11.19 2.93 -9.58
N ARG A 9 -11.58 3.54 -8.47
CA ARG A 9 -12.68 3.05 -7.66
C ARG A 9 -13.55 4.21 -7.24
N GLU A 10 -14.80 4.16 -7.64
CA GLU A 10 -15.80 5.14 -7.26
C GLU A 10 -16.97 4.43 -6.60
N THR A 11 -17.25 4.78 -5.37
CA THR A 11 -18.40 4.29 -4.61
C THR A 11 -19.19 5.50 -4.13
N ARG A 12 -20.27 5.25 -3.37
CA ARG A 12 -21.00 6.35 -2.73
C ARG A 12 -20.18 7.04 -1.65
N GLU A 13 -19.14 6.38 -1.14
CA GLU A 13 -18.37 6.83 0.01
C GLU A 13 -17.00 7.37 -0.40
N THR A 14 -16.42 6.86 -1.48
CA THR A 14 -15.04 7.19 -1.87
C THR A 14 -14.89 7.36 -3.37
N ASN A 15 -13.87 8.13 -3.76
CA ASN A 15 -13.43 8.27 -5.13
C ASN A 15 -11.90 8.19 -5.15
N ILE A 16 -11.36 7.17 -5.81
CA ILE A 16 -9.94 6.85 -5.77
C ILE A 16 -9.38 6.66 -7.19
N ASP A 17 -8.30 7.36 -7.48
CA ASP A 17 -7.48 7.19 -8.68
C ASP A 17 -6.07 6.80 -8.25
N LEU A 18 -5.60 5.65 -8.72
CA LEU A 18 -4.28 5.12 -8.35
C LEU A 18 -3.52 4.65 -9.58
N GLU A 19 -2.27 5.09 -9.69
CA GLU A 19 -1.27 4.51 -10.60
C GLU A 19 -0.12 3.94 -9.79
N LEU A 20 0.26 2.72 -10.08
CA LEU A 20 1.38 2.03 -9.45
C LEU A 20 2.34 1.52 -10.51
N ASN A 21 3.62 1.86 -10.38
CA ASN A 21 4.71 1.26 -11.16
C ASN A 21 5.67 0.57 -10.19
N ILE A 22 5.72 -0.76 -10.23
CA ILE A 22 6.61 -1.52 -9.36
C ILE A 22 8.06 -1.57 -9.88
N ASP A 23 8.29 -1.10 -11.09
CA ASP A 23 9.64 -0.89 -11.66
C ASP A 23 10.01 0.59 -11.65
N GLY A 24 9.59 1.30 -10.63
CA GLY A 24 9.75 2.74 -10.50
C GLY A 24 11.10 3.17 -9.95
N SER A 25 11.17 4.44 -9.54
CA SER A 25 12.35 5.07 -8.97
C SER A 25 12.13 5.64 -7.57
N GLY A 26 10.97 5.39 -6.99
CA GLY A 26 10.60 5.87 -5.64
C GLY A 26 9.85 7.19 -5.64
N LYS A 27 9.23 7.56 -6.75
CA LYS A 27 8.42 8.78 -6.86
C LYS A 27 7.07 8.61 -6.17
N CYS A 28 6.71 9.59 -5.37
CA CYS A 28 5.45 9.55 -4.63
C CYS A 28 4.67 10.85 -4.82
N GLU A 29 3.48 10.75 -5.39
CA GLU A 29 2.49 11.81 -5.47
C GLU A 29 1.20 11.28 -4.85
N VAL A 30 1.05 11.45 -3.54
CA VAL A 30 -0.08 10.88 -2.78
C VAL A 30 -0.83 11.99 -2.08
N ASN A 31 -2.13 12.00 -2.26
CA ASN A 31 -3.03 12.93 -1.59
C ASN A 31 -4.31 12.21 -1.18
N THR A 32 -4.42 11.86 0.10
CA THR A 32 -5.63 11.28 0.68
C THR A 32 -6.34 12.23 1.63
N GLY A 33 -5.73 13.37 1.96
CA GLY A 33 -6.24 14.27 2.97
C GLY A 33 -5.90 13.84 4.40
N ILE A 34 -5.25 12.69 4.57
CA ILE A 34 -4.81 12.17 5.87
C ILE A 34 -3.28 12.17 5.87
N SER A 35 -2.69 13.16 6.53
CA SER A 35 -1.25 13.42 6.41
C SER A 35 -0.38 12.24 6.87
N MET A 36 -0.75 11.56 7.95
CA MET A 36 0.00 10.39 8.41
C MET A 36 -0.09 9.24 7.42
N PHE A 37 -1.25 9.01 6.82
CA PHE A 37 -1.43 7.98 5.82
C PHE A 37 -0.62 8.28 4.56
N ASP A 38 -0.63 9.53 4.12
CA ASP A 38 0.21 9.98 2.99
C ASP A 38 1.69 9.74 3.27
N HIS A 39 2.12 10.03 4.50
CA HIS A 39 3.50 9.79 4.93
C HIS A 39 3.87 8.30 4.89
N LEU A 40 3.01 7.43 5.38
CA LEU A 40 3.25 5.98 5.35
C LEU A 40 3.30 5.44 3.93
N LEU A 41 2.41 5.89 3.05
CA LEU A 41 2.43 5.50 1.63
C LEU A 41 3.69 6.01 0.93
N ALA A 42 4.17 7.19 1.29
CA ALA A 42 5.43 7.71 0.77
C ALA A 42 6.62 6.82 1.16
N GLN A 43 6.59 6.23 2.36
CA GLN A 43 7.63 5.27 2.78
C GLN A 43 7.60 4.00 1.93
N VAL A 44 6.41 3.50 1.60
CA VAL A 44 6.27 2.33 0.71
C VAL A 44 6.88 2.64 -0.66
N ALA A 45 6.57 3.79 -1.25
CA ALA A 45 7.11 4.20 -2.54
C ALA A 45 8.63 4.32 -2.49
N ARG A 46 9.14 5.05 -1.51
CA ARG A 46 10.58 5.35 -1.41
C ARG A 46 11.41 4.11 -1.14
N HIS A 47 11.05 3.33 -0.14
CA HIS A 47 11.84 2.16 0.27
C HIS A 47 11.60 0.94 -0.61
N GLY A 48 10.42 0.80 -1.19
CA GLY A 48 10.12 -0.23 -2.17
C GLY A 48 10.60 0.10 -3.59
N VAL A 49 11.02 1.34 -3.81
CA VAL A 49 11.39 1.88 -5.12
C VAL A 49 10.25 1.73 -6.12
N PHE A 50 9.03 1.97 -5.63
CA PHE A 50 7.81 2.04 -6.43
C PHE A 50 7.52 3.49 -6.81
N ASP A 51 6.85 3.70 -7.93
CA ASP A 51 6.21 4.98 -8.20
C ASP A 51 4.73 4.85 -7.88
N ILE A 52 4.24 5.73 -7.01
CA ILE A 52 2.84 5.74 -6.59
C ILE A 52 2.26 7.13 -6.86
N LYS A 53 1.18 7.16 -7.63
CA LYS A 53 0.40 8.36 -7.84
C LYS A 53 -1.03 8.07 -7.39
N LEU A 54 -1.47 8.74 -6.34
CA LEU A 54 -2.75 8.47 -5.69
C LEU A 54 -3.47 9.76 -5.36
N SER A 55 -4.71 9.84 -5.79
CA SER A 55 -5.65 10.86 -5.36
C SER A 55 -6.89 10.17 -4.82
N ALA A 56 -7.27 10.49 -3.61
CA ALA A 56 -8.41 9.85 -2.95
C ALA A 56 -9.19 10.85 -2.12
N THR A 57 -10.52 10.78 -2.25
CA THR A 57 -11.47 11.53 -1.43
C THR A 57 -12.53 10.59 -0.89
N GLY A 58 -13.06 10.88 0.27
CA GLY A 58 -14.07 10.03 0.88
C GLY A 58 -14.88 10.75 1.95
N ASP A 59 -15.97 10.11 2.36
CA ASP A 59 -16.90 10.64 3.36
C ASP A 59 -16.30 10.60 4.77
N ASP A 60 -15.51 9.59 5.09
CA ASP A 60 -14.76 9.52 6.34
C ASP A 60 -13.41 8.80 6.18
N GLN A 61 -12.58 8.90 7.21
CA GLN A 61 -11.23 8.33 7.18
C GLN A 61 -11.23 6.81 7.12
N HIS A 62 -12.18 6.17 7.79
CA HIS A 62 -12.26 4.71 7.83
C HIS A 62 -12.49 4.14 6.42
N HIS A 63 -13.53 4.62 5.74
CA HIS A 63 -13.82 4.19 4.37
C HIS A 63 -12.70 4.52 3.40
N LEU A 64 -12.09 5.69 3.56
CA LEU A 64 -11.02 6.15 2.67
C LEU A 64 -9.79 5.26 2.77
N VAL A 65 -9.30 4.97 3.98
CA VAL A 65 -8.12 4.12 4.21
C VAL A 65 -8.39 2.70 3.72
N GLU A 66 -9.55 2.16 4.03
CA GLU A 66 -9.97 0.82 3.62
C GLU A 66 -9.98 0.68 2.10
N ASP A 67 -10.62 1.62 1.41
CA ASP A 67 -10.74 1.57 -0.05
C ASP A 67 -9.41 1.84 -0.76
N VAL A 68 -8.56 2.70 -0.22
CA VAL A 68 -7.20 2.89 -0.74
C VAL A 68 -6.39 1.59 -0.63
N ALA A 69 -6.50 0.90 0.50
CA ALA A 69 -5.82 -0.38 0.70
C ALA A 69 -6.29 -1.44 -0.30
N ILE A 70 -7.59 -1.50 -0.56
CA ILE A 70 -8.16 -2.40 -1.59
C ILE A 70 -7.58 -2.07 -2.96
N CYS A 71 -7.53 -0.79 -3.32
CA CYS A 71 -6.98 -0.35 -4.61
C CYS A 71 -5.50 -0.68 -4.75
N LEU A 72 -4.70 -0.48 -3.68
CA LEU A 72 -3.28 -0.83 -3.69
C LEU A 72 -3.06 -2.32 -3.89
N GLY A 73 -3.83 -3.15 -3.20
CA GLY A 73 -3.76 -4.60 -3.37
C GLY A 73 -4.10 -5.05 -4.80
N LYS A 74 -5.15 -4.48 -5.37
CA LYS A 74 -5.53 -4.74 -6.77
C LYS A 74 -4.45 -4.30 -7.75
N ALA A 75 -3.92 -3.09 -7.55
CA ALA A 75 -2.88 -2.55 -8.43
C ALA A 75 -1.61 -3.40 -8.38
N LEU A 76 -1.21 -3.83 -7.19
CA LEU A 76 -0.06 -4.72 -7.03
C LEU A 76 -0.28 -6.05 -7.76
N GLY A 77 -1.44 -6.66 -7.59
CA GLY A 77 -1.80 -7.90 -8.28
C GLY A 77 -1.78 -7.75 -9.79
N GLU A 78 -2.34 -6.68 -10.32
CA GLU A 78 -2.34 -6.40 -11.75
C GLU A 78 -0.93 -6.14 -12.30
N ALA A 79 -0.12 -5.37 -11.57
CA ALA A 79 1.25 -5.06 -11.99
C ALA A 79 2.14 -6.31 -11.99
N LEU A 80 1.95 -7.22 -11.05
CA LEU A 80 2.69 -8.49 -11.00
C LEU A 80 2.27 -9.45 -12.12
N GLY A 81 1.06 -9.32 -12.64
CA GLY A 81 0.54 -10.17 -13.72
C GLY A 81 0.59 -11.65 -13.33
N GLU A 82 1.25 -12.46 -14.19
CA GLU A 82 1.39 -13.90 -13.95
C GLU A 82 2.46 -14.25 -12.91
N LYS A 83 3.09 -13.26 -12.31
CA LYS A 83 4.11 -13.41 -11.26
C LYS A 83 5.34 -14.20 -11.69
N GLN A 84 5.68 -14.16 -12.97
CA GLN A 84 6.87 -14.82 -13.49
C GLN A 84 8.12 -13.99 -13.20
N GLY A 85 9.20 -14.67 -12.85
CA GLY A 85 10.50 -14.02 -12.63
C GLY A 85 10.60 -13.19 -11.36
N ILE A 86 9.66 -13.31 -10.43
CA ILE A 86 9.69 -12.59 -9.16
C ILE A 86 10.36 -13.43 -8.07
N VAL A 87 10.93 -12.75 -7.07
CA VAL A 87 11.30 -13.37 -5.80
C VAL A 87 10.03 -13.45 -4.96
N ARG A 88 9.45 -14.63 -4.86
CA ARG A 88 8.13 -14.85 -4.28
C ARG A 88 8.06 -14.52 -2.79
N MET A 89 9.10 -14.85 -2.03
CA MET A 89 9.11 -14.73 -0.58
C MET A 89 10.19 -13.78 -0.11
N ALA A 90 9.87 -12.94 0.84
CA ALA A 90 10.83 -12.02 1.44
C ALA A 90 10.39 -11.64 2.86
N ASN A 91 11.33 -11.10 3.62
CA ASN A 91 11.06 -10.58 4.94
C ASN A 91 11.93 -9.35 5.19
N ALA A 92 11.52 -8.55 6.18
CA ALA A 92 12.30 -7.43 6.65
C ALA A 92 12.04 -7.23 8.14
N VAL A 93 13.08 -6.85 8.86
CA VAL A 93 13.01 -6.44 10.26
C VAL A 93 13.62 -5.05 10.33
N VAL A 94 12.84 -4.06 10.74
CA VAL A 94 13.25 -2.66 10.73
C VAL A 94 13.07 -2.05 12.11
N PRO A 95 14.15 -1.60 12.74
CA PRO A 95 14.09 -0.87 14.00
C PRO A 95 14.01 0.64 13.74
N MET A 96 13.33 1.33 14.63
CA MET A 96 13.39 2.80 14.71
C MET A 96 13.16 3.20 16.16
N ASP A 97 14.19 3.79 16.77
CA ASP A 97 14.19 4.13 18.21
C ASP A 97 13.85 2.88 19.05
N ASP A 98 12.76 2.91 19.81
CA ASP A 98 12.29 1.81 20.63
C ASP A 98 11.22 0.93 19.93
N ALA A 99 10.95 1.19 18.67
CA ALA A 99 9.99 0.43 17.88
C ALA A 99 10.69 -0.60 17.01
N LEU A 100 10.03 -1.72 16.80
CA LEU A 100 10.49 -2.78 15.91
C LEU A 100 9.33 -3.28 15.07
N ALA A 101 9.52 -3.31 13.76
CA ALA A 101 8.56 -3.89 12.83
C ALA A 101 9.16 -5.10 12.13
N MET A 102 8.41 -6.19 12.07
CA MET A 102 8.79 -7.38 11.32
C MET A 102 7.67 -7.74 10.35
N VAL A 103 8.04 -7.94 9.09
CA VAL A 103 7.10 -8.31 8.03
C VAL A 103 7.67 -9.49 7.25
N ALA A 104 6.85 -10.48 6.99
CA ALA A 104 7.18 -11.59 6.09
C ALA A 104 6.05 -11.72 5.06
N VAL A 105 6.42 -11.84 3.79
CA VAL A 105 5.48 -11.87 2.68
C VAL A 105 5.78 -13.07 1.78
N ASP A 106 4.70 -13.77 1.41
CA ASP A 106 4.73 -14.81 0.37
C ASP A 106 3.65 -14.45 -0.66
N ILE A 107 4.07 -14.13 -1.88
CA ILE A 107 3.14 -13.79 -2.97
C ILE A 107 2.72 -15.06 -3.69
N GLY A 108 1.91 -15.87 -3.01
CA GLY A 108 1.51 -17.19 -3.49
C GLY A 108 0.20 -17.24 -4.26
N GLY A 109 -0.53 -16.11 -4.34
CA GLY A 109 -1.81 -16.04 -5.04
C GLY A 109 -3.03 -16.36 -4.19
N ARG A 110 -2.84 -16.70 -2.92
CA ARG A 110 -3.93 -16.91 -1.95
C ARG A 110 -3.81 -15.89 -0.82
N GLY A 111 -4.91 -15.19 -0.55
CA GLY A 111 -4.94 -14.19 0.51
C GLY A 111 -4.94 -14.84 1.88
N TYR A 112 -3.97 -14.50 2.73
CA TYR A 112 -3.89 -14.89 4.11
C TYR A 112 -3.11 -13.83 4.88
N THR A 113 -3.63 -13.42 6.04
CA THR A 113 -3.00 -12.35 6.81
C THR A 113 -2.93 -12.74 8.28
N VAL A 114 -1.75 -12.57 8.87
CA VAL A 114 -1.54 -12.65 10.32
C VAL A 114 -1.03 -11.30 10.78
N LEU A 115 -1.75 -10.69 11.71
CA LEU A 115 -1.40 -9.40 12.29
C LEU A 115 -1.21 -9.52 13.80
N GLU A 116 -0.06 -9.03 14.28
CA GLU A 116 0.22 -8.86 15.70
C GLU A 116 0.60 -7.40 15.91
N LEU A 117 -0.41 -6.55 16.06
CA LEU A 117 -0.27 -5.12 16.25
C LEU A 117 -0.86 -4.76 17.61
N PRO A 118 -0.03 -4.64 18.65
CA PRO A 118 -0.52 -4.44 20.02
C PRO A 118 -0.90 -2.98 20.29
N PHE A 119 -1.81 -2.44 19.48
CA PHE A 119 -2.35 -1.10 19.70
C PHE A 119 -3.46 -1.14 20.74
N SER A 120 -3.47 -0.17 21.64
CA SER A 120 -4.62 0.09 22.50
C SER A 120 -5.66 0.93 21.74
N GLU A 121 -6.88 1.01 22.29
CA GLU A 121 -7.92 1.88 21.71
C GLU A 121 -7.46 3.34 21.61
N ASN A 122 -6.63 3.79 22.54
CA ASN A 122 -6.10 5.15 22.56
C ASN A 122 -5.09 5.39 21.43
N ASP A 123 -4.40 4.36 20.98
CA ASP A 123 -3.43 4.45 19.90
C ASP A 123 -4.08 4.50 18.53
N MET A 124 -5.35 4.11 18.45
CA MET A 124 -6.11 4.02 17.21
C MET A 124 -6.91 5.28 16.90
N ALA A 125 -6.84 6.27 17.74
CA ALA A 125 -7.60 7.52 17.59
C ALA A 125 -7.10 8.40 16.42
#